data_bbe95a5e5d42f978ffd3878f440328a4
#
_entry.id   bbe95a5e5d42f978ffd3878f440328a4
#
_cell.length_a   1.000
_cell.length_b   1.000
_cell.length_c   1.000
_cell.angle_alpha   90.00
_cell.angle_beta   90.00
_cell.angle_gamma   90.00
#
_symmetry.space_group_name_H-M   'P 1'
#
loop_
_entity.id
_entity.type
_entity.pdbx_description
1 polymer ?
#
loop_
_entity_poly.entity_id
_entity_poly.type
_entity_poly.pdbx_seq_one_letter_code
_entity_poly.pdbx_strand_id
1 'polypeptide(L)'
;MSERNYKFETLQLHVGQEQPDPATDSRAVPIYQTTSYVFKNSAHAAARFGLADAGNIYGRLTNSTQDVFEKRIAALEGGVAALATASGAAAITYTIEALAADGGHIVAQKTIYGGSFNLLEHTLTHYGITTTFVDAHNLKEVEDAIQDNTRAIYLETLGNPNSDIPDIDAIAEIAHKHGLPLVIDNTFGTPYLIRPIEHGADIVVHSATKFIGGHGTTLGGIIVDSGKFDWKASGKYPAIADANPSYHGVSFVDAAGPAAFVTYIRAILLRDMGATISPFNAFLLLQGTETLSLRIDRHVENTKKVVEYLSNHPMVEHVNHPSLPNHPDHALYEKYFPNGGASIFTFEIKGGQEEAHKFIDNLKIFSLLANVADVKSLVIHPATTTHSQLTEEELLDQGIKPNTIRLSIGTEHIDDIIADLEGGFAAVQGK
;
A
#
# COMPACT_ATOMS: atom_id res chain seq x y z
N MET A 1 0.38 12.86 -23.05
CA MET A 1 -0.31 11.86 -23.94
C MET A 1 -1.70 12.36 -24.17
N SER A 2 -1.94 13.00 -25.31
CA SER A 2 -3.22 13.53 -25.68
C SER A 2 -4.14 12.40 -26.14
N GLU A 3 -5.38 12.37 -25.65
CA GLU A 3 -6.57 11.81 -26.29
C GLU A 3 -6.76 10.28 -26.41
N ARG A 4 -5.81 9.42 -26.08
CA ARG A 4 -6.08 7.97 -26.04
C ARG A 4 -6.19 7.47 -24.61
N ASN A 5 -7.37 6.97 -24.27
CA ASN A 5 -7.60 6.30 -22.99
C ASN A 5 -6.98 4.89 -23.05
N TYR A 6 -5.68 4.78 -22.80
CA TYR A 6 -4.99 3.50 -22.77
C TYR A 6 -5.46 2.62 -21.61
N LYS A 7 -5.45 1.30 -21.82
CA LYS A 7 -5.76 0.32 -20.78
C LYS A 7 -4.57 0.12 -19.86
N PHE A 8 -4.82 -0.52 -18.72
CA PHE A 8 -3.85 -0.72 -17.64
C PHE A 8 -2.53 -1.31 -18.15
N GLU A 9 -2.59 -2.36 -18.97
CA GLU A 9 -1.43 -3.09 -19.49
C GLU A 9 -0.54 -2.21 -20.39
N THR A 10 -1.12 -1.23 -21.07
CA THR A 10 -0.37 -0.24 -21.86
C THR A 10 0.21 0.85 -20.95
N LEU A 11 -0.57 1.33 -19.96
CA LEU A 11 -0.11 2.34 -19.02
C LEU A 11 1.08 1.84 -18.19
N GLN A 12 1.03 0.58 -17.69
CA GLN A 12 2.09 0.00 -16.87
C GLN A 12 3.45 -0.11 -17.60
N LEU A 13 3.44 -0.09 -18.95
CA LEU A 13 4.64 -0.20 -19.77
C LEU A 13 5.18 1.15 -20.25
N HIS A 14 4.32 2.17 -20.43
CA HIS A 14 4.67 3.34 -21.20
C HIS A 14 4.66 4.66 -20.44
N VAL A 15 3.84 4.81 -19.40
CA VAL A 15 3.74 6.10 -18.69
C VAL A 15 5.07 6.48 -18.05
N GLY A 16 5.47 7.74 -18.29
CA GLY A 16 6.72 8.32 -17.83
C GLY A 16 7.94 8.06 -18.74
N GLN A 17 7.78 7.20 -19.77
CA GLN A 17 8.80 6.92 -20.78
C GLN A 17 8.22 6.85 -22.20
N GLU A 18 7.28 7.73 -22.50
CA GLU A 18 6.63 7.81 -23.81
C GLU A 18 7.61 8.16 -24.93
N GLN A 19 8.68 8.86 -24.57
CA GLN A 19 9.80 9.20 -25.44
C GLN A 19 11.07 8.52 -24.94
N PRO A 20 12.04 8.21 -25.81
CA PRO A 20 13.34 7.73 -25.40
C PRO A 20 14.06 8.79 -24.54
N ASP A 21 15.09 8.37 -23.83
CA ASP A 21 15.93 9.31 -23.06
C ASP A 21 16.53 10.39 -23.99
N PRO A 22 16.32 11.68 -23.71
CA PRO A 22 16.69 12.75 -24.64
C PRO A 22 18.19 12.95 -24.78
N ALA A 23 19.01 12.38 -23.90
CA ALA A 23 20.46 12.51 -23.95
C ALA A 23 21.13 11.34 -24.69
N THR A 24 20.52 10.17 -24.70
CA THR A 24 21.17 8.93 -25.17
C THR A 24 20.33 8.11 -26.15
N ASP A 25 19.10 8.52 -26.43
CA ASP A 25 18.10 7.78 -27.20
C ASP A 25 17.78 6.38 -26.62
N SER A 26 18.11 6.13 -25.34
CA SER A 26 17.85 4.87 -24.67
C SER A 26 16.36 4.60 -24.59
N ARG A 27 15.95 3.38 -24.98
CA ARG A 27 14.55 2.91 -24.85
C ARG A 27 14.23 2.52 -23.41
N ALA A 28 15.17 1.88 -22.71
CA ALA A 28 15.03 1.58 -21.29
C ALA A 28 15.19 2.83 -20.44
N VAL A 29 14.52 2.89 -19.31
CA VAL A 29 14.71 4.00 -18.36
C VAL A 29 16.13 3.97 -17.81
N PRO A 30 16.95 5.01 -17.98
CA PRO A 30 18.29 5.04 -17.41
C PRO A 30 18.28 5.13 -15.89
N ILE A 31 19.28 4.54 -15.24
CA ILE A 31 19.49 4.68 -13.80
C ILE A 31 20.39 5.91 -13.56
N TYR A 32 19.77 7.02 -13.17
CA TYR A 32 20.49 8.26 -12.86
C TYR A 32 21.02 8.22 -11.42
N GLN A 33 22.11 7.48 -11.22
CA GLN A 33 22.76 7.33 -9.91
C GLN A 33 23.62 8.55 -9.59
N THR A 34 22.98 9.65 -9.19
CA THR A 34 23.63 10.92 -8.85
C THR A 34 22.99 11.60 -7.65
N THR A 35 23.79 12.35 -6.89
CA THR A 35 23.31 13.14 -5.75
C THR A 35 22.87 14.54 -6.16
N SER A 36 23.45 15.12 -7.21
CA SER A 36 23.30 16.55 -7.52
C SER A 36 23.34 16.82 -9.03
N TYR A 37 22.81 17.96 -9.40
CA TYR A 37 22.67 18.39 -10.79
C TYR A 37 23.28 19.79 -11.00
N VAL A 38 23.93 20.02 -12.13
CA VAL A 38 24.61 21.26 -12.44
C VAL A 38 23.61 22.28 -12.98
N PHE A 39 23.69 23.51 -12.49
CA PHE A 39 22.92 24.64 -12.99
C PHE A 39 23.68 25.36 -14.12
N LYS A 40 22.97 25.98 -15.07
CA LYS A 40 23.53 26.72 -16.16
C LYS A 40 24.27 27.99 -15.70
N ASN A 41 23.72 28.65 -14.66
CA ASN A 41 24.24 29.85 -14.03
C ASN A 41 23.52 30.13 -12.71
N SER A 42 23.93 31.18 -11.97
CA SER A 42 23.35 31.54 -10.68
C SER A 42 21.86 31.90 -10.74
N ALA A 43 21.42 32.55 -11.82
CA ALA A 43 20.00 32.89 -12.01
C ALA A 43 19.15 31.65 -12.22
N HIS A 44 19.62 30.65 -12.98
CA HIS A 44 18.96 29.35 -13.13
C HIS A 44 18.90 28.61 -11.81
N ALA A 45 19.96 28.61 -11.00
CA ALA A 45 19.96 28.05 -9.68
C ALA A 45 18.87 28.69 -8.78
N ALA A 46 18.84 30.03 -8.73
CA ALA A 46 17.84 30.75 -7.95
C ALA A 46 16.40 30.45 -8.38
N ALA A 47 16.14 30.38 -9.69
CA ALA A 47 14.82 30.04 -10.23
C ALA A 47 14.36 28.61 -9.80
N ARG A 48 15.29 27.62 -9.81
CA ARG A 48 15.03 26.26 -9.33
C ARG A 48 14.64 26.21 -7.84
N PHE A 49 15.44 26.86 -7.00
CA PHE A 49 15.18 26.93 -5.56
C PHE A 49 13.92 27.74 -5.22
N GLY A 50 13.60 28.76 -6.03
CA GLY A 50 12.38 29.54 -5.90
C GLY A 50 11.12 28.92 -6.51
N LEU A 51 11.18 27.68 -7.01
CA LEU A 51 10.08 26.96 -7.68
C LEU A 51 9.57 27.67 -8.96
N ALA A 52 10.32 28.60 -9.52
CA ALA A 52 9.98 29.31 -10.75
C ALA A 52 10.43 28.55 -12.03
N ASP A 53 11.30 27.57 -11.89
CA ASP A 53 11.74 26.67 -12.96
C ASP A 53 11.72 25.22 -12.48
N ALA A 54 11.05 24.36 -13.24
CA ALA A 54 10.91 22.94 -12.89
C ALA A 54 12.17 22.14 -13.25
N GLY A 55 12.51 21.12 -12.44
CA GLY A 55 13.55 20.15 -12.74
C GLY A 55 14.39 19.74 -11.52
N ASN A 56 15.44 18.99 -11.81
CA ASN A 56 16.27 18.39 -10.76
C ASN A 56 17.19 19.42 -10.08
N ILE A 57 17.32 19.28 -8.76
CA ILE A 57 18.21 20.08 -7.91
C ILE A 57 19.17 19.15 -7.17
N TYR A 58 18.63 18.22 -6.41
CA TYR A 58 19.35 17.29 -5.56
C TYR A 58 18.59 15.95 -5.48
N GLY A 59 19.32 14.84 -5.56
CA GLY A 59 18.75 13.49 -5.69
C GLY A 59 17.80 13.06 -4.58
N ARG A 60 17.83 13.68 -3.40
CA ARG A 60 16.85 13.44 -2.33
C ARG A 60 15.47 14.00 -2.67
N LEU A 61 15.40 15.11 -3.40
CA LEU A 61 14.15 15.79 -3.76
C LEU A 61 13.58 15.25 -5.08
N THR A 62 14.43 15.13 -6.08
CA THR A 62 14.04 14.78 -7.45
C THR A 62 15.14 13.97 -8.13
N ASN A 63 14.73 12.97 -8.91
CA ASN A 63 15.62 12.17 -9.73
C ASN A 63 14.84 11.62 -10.94
N SER A 64 15.42 11.64 -12.12
CA SER A 64 14.71 11.27 -13.35
C SER A 64 14.27 9.81 -13.39
N THR A 65 14.97 8.88 -12.74
CA THR A 65 14.55 7.47 -12.64
C THR A 65 13.35 7.33 -11.70
N GLN A 66 13.39 8.00 -10.55
CA GLN A 66 12.29 8.03 -9.58
C GLN A 66 11.03 8.68 -10.18
N ASP A 67 11.19 9.75 -10.96
CA ASP A 67 10.09 10.48 -11.62
C ASP A 67 9.28 9.57 -12.57
N VAL A 68 9.95 8.67 -13.30
CA VAL A 68 9.25 7.69 -14.15
C VAL A 68 8.40 6.75 -13.31
N PHE A 69 8.95 6.24 -12.19
CA PHE A 69 8.21 5.36 -11.29
C PHE A 69 7.00 6.07 -10.67
N GLU A 70 7.19 7.30 -10.19
CA GLU A 70 6.13 8.13 -9.61
C GLU A 70 5.00 8.40 -10.62
N LYS A 71 5.32 8.85 -11.83
CA LYS A 71 4.34 9.10 -12.90
C LYS A 71 3.57 7.84 -13.29
N ARG A 72 4.27 6.70 -13.36
CA ARG A 72 3.65 5.43 -13.74
C ARG A 72 2.64 4.97 -12.71
N ILE A 73 3.00 4.94 -11.43
CA ILE A 73 2.08 4.52 -10.38
C ILE A 73 0.93 5.52 -10.22
N ALA A 74 1.17 6.84 -10.31
CA ALA A 74 0.10 7.82 -10.32
C ALA A 74 -0.93 7.55 -11.41
N ALA A 75 -0.49 7.27 -12.64
CA ALA A 75 -1.39 6.96 -13.74
C ALA A 75 -2.15 5.63 -13.56
N LEU A 76 -1.49 4.62 -12.99
CA LEU A 76 -2.13 3.31 -12.73
C LEU A 76 -3.20 3.39 -11.66
N GLU A 77 -2.99 4.17 -10.60
CA GLU A 77 -3.99 4.44 -9.56
C GLU A 77 -5.07 5.45 -9.99
N GLY A 78 -4.86 6.19 -11.06
CA GLY A 78 -5.77 7.27 -11.47
C GLY A 78 -5.58 8.56 -10.69
N GLY A 79 -4.42 8.76 -10.04
CA GLY A 79 -4.04 9.97 -9.35
C GLY A 79 -3.40 11.02 -10.26
N VAL A 80 -3.24 12.24 -9.75
CA VAL A 80 -2.63 13.37 -10.48
C VAL A 80 -1.12 13.41 -10.31
N ALA A 81 -0.60 12.91 -9.17
CA ALA A 81 0.82 12.89 -8.85
C ALA A 81 1.14 11.80 -7.82
N ALA A 82 2.40 11.41 -7.75
CA ALA A 82 2.88 10.50 -6.72
C ALA A 82 4.27 10.90 -6.19
N LEU A 83 4.62 10.36 -5.03
CA LEU A 83 5.90 10.53 -4.37
C LEU A 83 6.45 9.19 -3.91
N ALA A 84 7.59 8.78 -4.43
CA ALA A 84 8.29 7.58 -4.00
C ALA A 84 9.10 7.84 -2.72
N THR A 85 9.10 6.85 -1.83
CA THR A 85 9.82 6.86 -0.54
C THR A 85 10.64 5.59 -0.36
N ALA A 86 11.54 5.58 0.63
CA ALA A 86 12.44 4.46 0.90
C ALA A 86 11.73 3.16 1.31
N SER A 87 10.50 3.24 1.80
CA SER A 87 9.70 2.09 2.25
C SER A 87 8.21 2.43 2.34
N GLY A 88 7.36 1.41 2.41
CA GLY A 88 5.94 1.60 2.70
C GLY A 88 5.72 2.27 4.06
N ALA A 89 6.51 1.91 5.08
CA ALA A 89 6.44 2.56 6.39
C ALA A 89 6.72 4.06 6.29
N ALA A 90 7.72 4.48 5.49
CA ALA A 90 7.99 5.91 5.26
C ALA A 90 6.84 6.61 4.51
N ALA A 91 6.20 5.93 3.55
CA ALA A 91 5.03 6.47 2.86
C ALA A 91 3.88 6.74 3.84
N ILE A 92 3.57 5.78 4.70
CA ILE A 92 2.51 5.93 5.71
C ILE A 92 2.89 7.03 6.72
N THR A 93 4.11 7.00 7.26
CA THR A 93 4.58 8.00 8.24
C THR A 93 4.46 9.42 7.69
N TYR A 94 4.97 9.67 6.48
CA TYR A 94 4.90 11.00 5.88
C TYR A 94 3.47 11.43 5.55
N THR A 95 2.61 10.48 5.15
CA THR A 95 1.19 10.76 4.92
C THR A 95 0.51 11.20 6.21
N ILE A 96 0.70 10.45 7.30
CA ILE A 96 0.08 10.77 8.60
C ILE A 96 0.65 12.05 9.21
N GLU A 97 1.97 12.26 9.16
CA GLU A 97 2.59 13.49 9.64
C GLU A 97 2.13 14.72 8.85
N ALA A 98 2.01 14.61 7.51
CA ALA A 98 1.51 15.70 6.69
C ALA A 98 0.08 16.13 7.05
N LEU A 99 -0.75 15.19 7.49
CA LEU A 99 -2.14 15.42 7.84
C LEU A 99 -2.35 15.79 9.31
N ALA A 100 -1.66 15.13 10.23
CA ALA A 100 -1.99 15.11 11.65
C ALA A 100 -0.89 15.66 12.57
N ALA A 101 0.20 16.23 12.07
CA ALA A 101 1.14 16.98 12.90
C ALA A 101 0.41 18.02 13.75
N ASP A 102 1.03 18.47 14.84
CA ASP A 102 0.47 19.46 15.78
C ASP A 102 -0.77 18.96 16.58
N GLY A 103 -0.77 17.68 16.98
CA GLY A 103 -1.79 17.12 17.87
C GLY A 103 -3.05 16.64 17.16
N GLY A 104 -2.94 16.27 15.89
CA GLY A 104 -4.02 15.67 15.14
C GLY A 104 -4.38 14.25 15.57
N HIS A 105 -5.56 13.83 15.16
CA HIS A 105 -6.13 12.51 15.45
C HIS A 105 -6.44 11.77 14.15
N ILE A 106 -6.27 10.44 14.15
CA ILE A 106 -6.59 9.54 13.04
C ILE A 106 -7.66 8.55 13.49
N VAL A 107 -8.66 8.32 12.65
CA VAL A 107 -9.54 7.15 12.78
C VAL A 107 -8.98 6.07 11.86
N ALA A 108 -8.63 4.90 12.38
CA ALA A 108 -8.00 3.83 11.62
C ALA A 108 -8.78 2.50 11.76
N GLN A 109 -8.86 1.75 10.66
CA GLN A 109 -9.34 0.36 10.71
C GLN A 109 -8.45 -0.46 11.65
N LYS A 110 -9.05 -1.32 12.50
CA LYS A 110 -8.31 -2.13 13.47
C LYS A 110 -7.52 -3.29 12.85
N THR A 111 -7.99 -3.81 11.71
CA THR A 111 -7.41 -4.96 10.99
C THR A 111 -6.45 -4.50 9.90
N ILE A 112 -5.48 -3.65 10.25
CA ILE A 112 -4.42 -3.19 9.35
C ILE A 112 -3.11 -3.94 9.60
N TYR A 113 -2.15 -3.74 8.72
CA TYR A 113 -0.79 -4.27 8.88
C TYR A 113 -0.23 -3.95 10.27
N GLY A 114 0.28 -4.98 10.96
CA GLY A 114 0.78 -4.83 12.35
C GLY A 114 1.85 -3.75 12.53
N GLY A 115 2.67 -3.49 11.50
CA GLY A 115 3.62 -2.37 11.52
C GLY A 115 2.94 -1.01 11.46
N SER A 116 1.85 -0.87 10.72
CA SER A 116 1.03 0.35 10.67
C SER A 116 0.26 0.56 11.97
N PHE A 117 -0.27 -0.52 12.53
CA PHE A 117 -0.90 -0.50 13.86
C PHE A 117 0.08 0.02 14.91
N ASN A 118 1.26 -0.58 15.01
CA ASN A 118 2.29 -0.18 15.97
C ASN A 118 2.79 1.26 15.76
N LEU A 119 2.90 1.70 14.49
CA LEU A 119 3.26 3.07 14.15
C LEU A 119 2.22 4.05 14.70
N LEU A 120 0.94 3.80 14.45
CA LEU A 120 -0.18 4.67 14.84
C LEU A 120 -0.42 4.62 16.35
N GLU A 121 -0.42 3.44 16.97
CA GLU A 121 -0.72 3.26 18.40
C GLU A 121 0.39 3.76 19.32
N HIS A 122 1.64 3.50 18.95
CA HIS A 122 2.76 3.74 19.85
C HIS A 122 3.73 4.82 19.36
N THR A 123 4.23 4.70 18.12
CA THR A 123 5.35 5.54 17.68
C THR A 123 4.91 6.99 17.48
N LEU A 124 3.82 7.23 16.79
CA LEU A 124 3.37 8.58 16.46
C LEU A 124 2.75 9.34 17.65
N THR A 125 2.37 8.65 18.72
CA THR A 125 1.97 9.29 19.98
C THR A 125 3.09 10.12 20.60
N HIS A 126 4.36 9.73 20.41
CA HIS A 126 5.51 10.54 20.81
C HIS A 126 5.63 11.87 20.06
N TYR A 127 4.98 11.99 18.91
CA TYR A 127 4.91 13.20 18.10
C TYR A 127 3.56 13.94 18.26
N GLY A 128 2.76 13.53 19.26
CA GLY A 128 1.49 14.17 19.57
C GLY A 128 0.32 13.75 18.68
N ILE A 129 0.50 12.77 17.81
CA ILE A 129 -0.57 12.23 16.97
C ILE A 129 -1.26 11.09 17.70
N THR A 130 -2.59 11.11 17.78
CA THR A 130 -3.40 10.08 18.44
C THR A 130 -4.25 9.31 17.43
N THR A 131 -4.63 8.07 17.78
CA THR A 131 -5.43 7.22 16.89
C THR A 131 -6.55 6.55 17.65
N THR A 132 -7.73 6.45 17.03
CA THR A 132 -8.80 5.56 17.46
C THR A 132 -8.95 4.46 16.42
N PHE A 133 -8.77 3.21 16.85
CA PHE A 133 -9.01 2.05 16.01
C PHE A 133 -10.46 1.63 16.07
N VAL A 134 -11.05 1.34 14.92
CA VAL A 134 -12.47 1.03 14.75
C VAL A 134 -12.68 -0.23 13.93
N ASP A 135 -13.82 -0.87 14.10
CA ASP A 135 -14.31 -1.87 13.17
C ASP A 135 -14.87 -1.16 11.92
N ALA A 136 -14.14 -1.27 10.81
CA ALA A 136 -14.53 -0.63 9.55
C ALA A 136 -15.83 -1.19 8.93
N HIS A 137 -16.34 -2.34 9.40
CA HIS A 137 -17.66 -2.84 9.03
C HIS A 137 -18.78 -2.13 9.78
N ASN A 138 -18.48 -1.46 10.88
CA ASN A 138 -19.43 -0.70 11.66
C ASN A 138 -19.33 0.80 11.34
N LEU A 139 -20.06 1.25 10.30
CA LEU A 139 -20.04 2.64 9.84
C LEU A 139 -20.38 3.64 10.94
N LYS A 140 -21.23 3.24 11.91
CA LYS A 140 -21.56 4.11 13.05
C LYS A 140 -20.35 4.30 13.96
N GLU A 141 -19.60 3.24 14.24
CA GLU A 141 -18.38 3.32 15.04
C GLU A 141 -17.32 4.19 14.36
N VAL A 142 -17.17 4.08 13.03
CA VAL A 142 -16.28 4.93 12.25
C VAL A 142 -16.66 6.41 12.41
N GLU A 143 -17.94 6.75 12.29
CA GLU A 143 -18.40 8.13 12.42
C GLU A 143 -18.32 8.66 13.86
N ASP A 144 -18.70 7.84 14.85
CA ASP A 144 -18.65 8.19 16.28
C ASP A 144 -17.22 8.43 16.79
N ALA A 145 -16.20 7.81 16.15
CA ALA A 145 -14.79 7.98 16.50
C ALA A 145 -14.19 9.31 16.03
N ILE A 146 -14.90 10.06 15.19
CA ILE A 146 -14.42 11.35 14.65
C ILE A 146 -14.49 12.42 15.75
N GLN A 147 -13.36 13.09 15.98
CA GLN A 147 -13.17 14.17 16.95
C GLN A 147 -12.90 15.49 16.23
N ASP A 148 -12.94 16.61 16.93
CA ASP A 148 -12.67 17.95 16.37
C ASP A 148 -11.26 18.06 15.75
N ASN A 149 -10.28 17.37 16.36
CA ASN A 149 -8.91 17.31 15.88
C ASN A 149 -8.63 16.13 14.93
N THR A 150 -9.64 15.37 14.50
CA THR A 150 -9.46 14.33 13.49
C THR A 150 -8.98 14.93 12.17
N ARG A 151 -8.01 14.26 11.54
CA ARG A 151 -7.35 14.73 10.31
C ARG A 151 -7.45 13.76 9.14
N ALA A 152 -7.76 12.49 9.39
CA ALA A 152 -7.98 11.51 8.33
C ALA A 152 -8.70 10.28 8.85
N ILE A 153 -9.29 9.52 7.91
CA ILE A 153 -9.65 8.12 8.11
C ILE A 153 -8.63 7.28 7.32
N TYR A 154 -8.07 6.24 7.94
CA TYR A 154 -7.06 5.35 7.35
C TYR A 154 -7.55 3.92 7.28
N LEU A 155 -7.53 3.33 6.08
CA LEU A 155 -7.98 1.96 5.80
C LEU A 155 -6.96 1.19 4.96
N GLU A 156 -7.09 -0.13 4.94
CA GLU A 156 -6.50 -1.01 3.91
C GLU A 156 -7.60 -1.56 3.00
N THR A 157 -7.33 -1.72 1.70
CA THR A 157 -8.29 -2.32 0.75
C THR A 157 -8.57 -3.79 1.06
N LEU A 158 -7.58 -4.48 1.58
CA LEU A 158 -7.61 -5.85 2.04
C LEU A 158 -6.79 -5.93 3.33
N GLY A 159 -7.45 -6.19 4.44
CA GLY A 159 -6.83 -6.24 5.77
C GLY A 159 -5.80 -7.36 5.92
N ASN A 160 -4.90 -7.21 6.86
CA ASN A 160 -3.84 -8.18 7.15
C ASN A 160 -3.97 -8.71 8.59
N PRO A 161 -4.15 -10.02 8.82
CA PRO A 161 -3.85 -11.12 7.88
C PRO A 161 -5.05 -11.68 7.11
N ASN A 162 -6.27 -11.26 7.39
CA ASN A 162 -7.50 -11.96 7.06
C ASN A 162 -8.15 -11.54 5.73
N SER A 163 -7.61 -10.50 5.05
CA SER A 163 -8.19 -9.95 3.81
C SER A 163 -9.65 -9.50 3.93
N ASP A 164 -10.03 -8.98 5.11
CA ASP A 164 -11.32 -8.31 5.31
C ASP A 164 -11.41 -7.02 4.48
N ILE A 165 -12.62 -6.69 4.05
CA ILE A 165 -12.87 -5.63 3.08
C ILE A 165 -13.81 -4.58 3.69
N PRO A 166 -13.35 -3.31 3.90
CA PRO A 166 -14.23 -2.23 4.32
C PRO A 166 -15.13 -1.74 3.18
N ASP A 167 -16.30 -1.19 3.49
CA ASP A 167 -17.12 -0.48 2.49
C ASP A 167 -16.51 0.91 2.22
N ILE A 168 -15.59 0.95 1.25
CA ILE A 168 -14.80 2.13 0.91
C ILE A 168 -15.69 3.32 0.52
N ASP A 169 -16.72 3.09 -0.32
CA ASP A 169 -17.62 4.15 -0.77
C ASP A 169 -18.35 4.80 0.41
N ALA A 170 -18.89 3.98 1.32
CA ALA A 170 -19.62 4.47 2.48
C ALA A 170 -18.72 5.23 3.47
N ILE A 171 -17.48 4.75 3.68
CA ILE A 171 -16.54 5.44 4.57
C ILE A 171 -16.00 6.72 3.92
N ALA A 172 -15.84 6.76 2.60
CA ALA A 172 -15.50 7.99 1.87
C ALA A 172 -16.56 9.07 2.07
N GLU A 173 -17.86 8.72 1.99
CA GLU A 173 -18.96 9.65 2.25
C GLU A 173 -18.90 10.21 3.69
N ILE A 174 -18.62 9.37 4.68
CA ILE A 174 -18.43 9.80 6.08
C ILE A 174 -17.23 10.76 6.18
N ALA A 175 -16.07 10.40 5.65
CA ALA A 175 -14.87 11.22 5.68
C ALA A 175 -15.13 12.61 5.09
N HIS A 176 -15.69 12.67 3.88
CA HIS A 176 -15.94 13.92 3.17
C HIS A 176 -17.01 14.78 3.84
N LYS A 177 -18.06 14.19 4.41
CA LYS A 177 -19.06 14.89 5.23
C LYS A 177 -18.42 15.68 6.39
N HIS A 178 -17.35 15.15 6.96
CA HIS A 178 -16.60 15.77 8.05
C HIS A 178 -15.40 16.62 7.59
N GLY A 179 -15.22 16.81 6.26
CA GLY A 179 -14.10 17.56 5.68
C GLY A 179 -12.75 16.88 5.91
N LEU A 180 -12.72 15.55 5.93
CA LEU A 180 -11.54 14.72 6.14
C LEU A 180 -11.15 14.00 4.84
N PRO A 181 -9.85 13.86 4.51
CA PRO A 181 -9.44 12.98 3.45
C PRO A 181 -9.53 11.51 3.89
N LEU A 182 -9.87 10.64 2.94
CA LEU A 182 -9.76 9.21 3.10
C LEU A 182 -8.40 8.75 2.56
N VAL A 183 -7.61 8.11 3.42
CA VAL A 183 -6.30 7.51 3.11
C VAL A 183 -6.47 6.00 3.03
N ILE A 184 -6.05 5.39 1.93
CA ILE A 184 -6.13 3.95 1.75
C ILE A 184 -4.77 3.36 1.40
N ASP A 185 -4.35 2.37 2.17
CA ASP A 185 -3.23 1.49 1.81
C ASP A 185 -3.75 0.42 0.84
N ASN A 186 -3.32 0.54 -0.42
CA ASN A 186 -3.71 -0.37 -1.50
C ASN A 186 -2.62 -1.41 -1.83
N THR A 187 -1.77 -1.71 -0.86
CA THR A 187 -0.64 -2.64 -1.05
C THR A 187 -1.10 -4.02 -1.52
N PHE A 188 -2.19 -4.57 -0.95
CA PHE A 188 -2.70 -5.90 -1.31
C PHE A 188 -3.65 -5.86 -2.50
N GLY A 189 -4.42 -4.79 -2.67
CA GLY A 189 -5.31 -4.60 -3.81
C GLY A 189 -4.54 -4.36 -5.10
N THR A 190 -3.47 -3.62 -5.05
CA THR A 190 -2.73 -3.10 -6.20
C THR A 190 -3.59 -2.23 -7.13
N PRO A 191 -3.03 -1.33 -7.92
CA PRO A 191 -3.81 -0.52 -8.86
C PRO A 191 -4.43 -1.36 -10.00
N TYR A 192 -4.07 -2.64 -10.10
CA TYR A 192 -4.61 -3.55 -11.10
C TYR A 192 -5.96 -4.14 -10.70
N LEU A 193 -6.12 -4.54 -9.44
CA LEU A 193 -7.38 -5.16 -8.97
C LEU A 193 -8.41 -4.12 -8.54
N ILE A 194 -7.96 -3.03 -7.91
CA ILE A 194 -8.82 -1.95 -7.44
C ILE A 194 -8.08 -0.61 -7.49
N ARG A 195 -8.79 0.46 -7.82
CA ARG A 195 -8.34 1.84 -7.73
C ARG A 195 -9.17 2.57 -6.68
N PRO A 196 -8.68 2.69 -5.44
CA PRO A 196 -9.45 3.33 -4.37
C PRO A 196 -9.88 4.77 -4.67
N ILE A 197 -9.13 5.49 -5.52
CA ILE A 197 -9.50 6.84 -5.99
C ILE A 197 -10.83 6.87 -6.75
N GLU A 198 -11.21 5.78 -7.41
CA GLU A 198 -12.50 5.64 -8.07
C GLU A 198 -13.64 5.42 -7.07
N HIS A 199 -13.30 5.07 -5.82
CA HIS A 199 -14.18 4.82 -4.70
C HIS A 199 -14.09 5.90 -3.59
N GLY A 200 -13.58 7.08 -3.91
CA GLY A 200 -13.57 8.22 -3.02
C GLY A 200 -12.31 8.36 -2.14
N ALA A 201 -11.29 7.54 -2.31
CA ALA A 201 -10.01 7.77 -1.65
C ALA A 201 -9.35 9.04 -2.18
N ASP A 202 -8.83 9.86 -1.28
CA ASP A 202 -8.10 11.08 -1.61
C ASP A 202 -6.61 10.84 -1.72
N ILE A 203 -6.09 9.93 -0.89
CA ILE A 203 -4.69 9.58 -0.84
C ILE A 203 -4.59 8.05 -0.83
N VAL A 204 -3.73 7.51 -1.70
CA VAL A 204 -3.43 6.08 -1.74
C VAL A 204 -1.95 5.88 -1.41
N VAL A 205 -1.66 4.93 -0.52
CA VAL A 205 -0.30 4.54 -0.19
C VAL A 205 -0.04 3.10 -0.57
N HIS A 206 1.21 2.77 -0.87
CA HIS A 206 1.66 1.39 -1.08
C HIS A 206 3.00 1.13 -0.43
N SER A 207 3.15 -0.03 0.13
CA SER A 207 4.45 -0.69 0.19
C SER A 207 4.77 -1.28 -1.19
N ALA A 208 5.51 -0.52 -2.00
CA ALA A 208 5.91 -0.97 -3.34
C ALA A 208 6.85 -2.20 -3.28
N THR A 209 7.41 -2.49 -2.11
CA THR A 209 8.16 -3.70 -1.77
C THR A 209 7.39 -5.00 -2.11
N LYS A 210 6.04 -4.95 -2.00
CA LYS A 210 5.13 -6.09 -2.12
C LYS A 210 4.82 -6.40 -3.59
N PHE A 211 3.57 -6.49 -3.97
CA PHE A 211 3.15 -6.86 -5.34
C PHE A 211 3.73 -5.96 -6.44
N ILE A 212 3.92 -4.66 -6.20
CA ILE A 212 4.49 -3.75 -7.22
C ILE A 212 5.89 -4.24 -7.62
N GLY A 213 6.79 -4.43 -6.67
CA GLY A 213 8.11 -5.02 -6.91
C GLY A 213 8.03 -6.52 -7.23
N GLY A 214 7.31 -7.26 -6.42
CA GLY A 214 6.90 -8.66 -6.62
C GLY A 214 7.98 -9.73 -6.42
N HIS A 215 9.23 -9.35 -6.19
CA HIS A 215 10.36 -10.30 -6.22
C HIS A 215 11.16 -10.34 -4.91
N GLY A 216 10.76 -9.58 -3.89
CA GLY A 216 11.48 -9.52 -2.60
C GLY A 216 12.90 -8.95 -2.70
N THR A 217 13.23 -8.21 -3.76
CA THR A 217 14.58 -7.74 -4.05
C THR A 217 14.89 -6.35 -3.55
N THR A 218 13.86 -5.52 -3.29
CA THR A 218 14.05 -4.13 -2.90
C THR A 218 12.91 -3.59 -2.06
N LEU A 219 13.23 -2.65 -1.19
CA LEU A 219 12.26 -1.87 -0.44
C LEU A 219 11.86 -0.62 -1.22
N GLY A 220 10.61 -0.21 -1.06
CA GLY A 220 10.10 1.06 -1.54
C GLY A 220 8.69 1.32 -1.05
N GLY A 221 8.32 2.59 -1.03
CA GLY A 221 6.96 3.05 -0.78
C GLY A 221 6.54 4.07 -1.82
N ILE A 222 5.25 4.31 -1.93
CA ILE A 222 4.75 5.38 -2.79
C ILE A 222 3.46 5.95 -2.22
N ILE A 223 3.30 7.25 -2.33
CA ILE A 223 2.12 8.03 -1.95
C ILE A 223 1.53 8.58 -3.24
N VAL A 224 0.24 8.35 -3.47
CA VAL A 224 -0.49 8.84 -4.64
C VAL A 224 -1.55 9.85 -4.19
N ASP A 225 -1.53 11.04 -4.80
CA ASP A 225 -2.50 12.11 -4.58
C ASP A 225 -3.60 12.02 -5.65
N SER A 226 -4.86 11.92 -5.23
CA SER A 226 -5.99 11.96 -6.16
C SER A 226 -6.16 13.32 -6.83
N GLY A 227 -5.71 14.39 -6.17
CA GLY A 227 -5.95 15.78 -6.57
C GLY A 227 -7.39 16.25 -6.39
N LYS A 228 -8.23 15.49 -5.71
CA LYS A 228 -9.68 15.77 -5.57
C LYS A 228 -10.04 16.46 -4.25
N PHE A 229 -9.21 16.31 -3.21
CA PHE A 229 -9.52 16.88 -1.89
C PHE A 229 -9.31 18.39 -1.88
N ASP A 230 -10.30 19.14 -1.40
CA ASP A 230 -10.22 20.59 -1.27
C ASP A 230 -9.60 20.99 0.08
N TRP A 231 -8.28 21.14 0.09
CA TRP A 231 -7.49 21.49 1.27
C TRP A 231 -7.88 22.84 1.87
N LYS A 232 -8.27 23.83 1.02
CA LYS A 232 -8.69 25.16 1.48
C LYS A 232 -10.08 25.13 2.10
N ALA A 233 -11.05 24.48 1.43
CA ALA A 233 -12.42 24.41 1.93
C ALA A 233 -12.54 23.64 3.23
N SER A 234 -11.73 22.60 3.43
CA SER A 234 -11.67 21.85 4.68
C SER A 234 -11.25 22.72 5.89
N GLY A 235 -10.30 23.64 5.70
CA GLY A 235 -9.77 24.51 6.75
C GLY A 235 -8.95 23.81 7.85
N LYS A 236 -8.70 22.51 7.72
CA LYS A 236 -8.01 21.68 8.73
C LYS A 236 -6.51 21.51 8.48
N TYR A 237 -5.99 21.94 7.32
CA TYR A 237 -4.62 21.65 6.85
C TYR A 237 -3.83 22.91 6.49
N PRO A 238 -3.57 23.80 7.47
CA PRO A 238 -2.92 25.09 7.21
C PRO A 238 -1.51 24.92 6.64
N ALA A 239 -0.78 23.84 7.00
CA ALA A 239 0.56 23.57 6.47
C ALA A 239 0.59 23.37 4.94
N ILE A 240 -0.52 22.91 4.34
CA ILE A 240 -0.68 22.69 2.91
C ILE A 240 -1.37 23.88 2.23
N ALA A 241 -2.43 24.40 2.87
CA ALA A 241 -3.35 25.37 2.29
C ALA A 241 -2.89 26.83 2.46
N ASP A 242 -2.21 27.14 3.57
CA ASP A 242 -1.84 28.50 3.92
C ASP A 242 -0.39 28.85 3.53
N ALA A 243 -0.02 30.12 3.73
CA ALA A 243 1.32 30.63 3.46
C ALA A 243 2.40 29.92 4.29
N ASN A 244 3.31 29.21 3.64
CA ASN A 244 4.35 28.46 4.31
C ASN A 244 5.63 29.31 4.51
N PRO A 245 6.10 29.49 5.76
CA PRO A 245 7.26 30.31 6.07
C PRO A 245 8.57 29.75 5.47
N SER A 246 8.70 28.43 5.31
CA SER A 246 9.87 27.79 4.68
C SER A 246 9.96 28.03 3.17
N TYR A 247 8.87 28.48 2.55
CA TYR A 247 8.77 28.77 1.11
C TYR A 247 8.32 30.23 0.86
N HIS A 248 8.87 31.16 1.62
CA HIS A 248 8.67 32.60 1.43
C HIS A 248 7.19 33.03 1.42
N GLY A 249 6.32 32.31 2.13
CA GLY A 249 4.91 32.61 2.21
C GLY A 249 4.06 32.08 1.05
N VAL A 250 4.59 31.19 0.22
CA VAL A 250 3.80 30.51 -0.82
C VAL A 250 3.03 29.36 -0.21
N SER A 251 1.75 29.19 -0.56
CA SER A 251 0.96 28.01 -0.20
C SER A 251 1.20 26.89 -1.23
N PHE A 252 1.17 25.62 -0.74
CA PHE A 252 1.34 24.47 -1.66
C PHE A 252 0.15 24.28 -2.58
N VAL A 253 -1.07 24.65 -2.13
CA VAL A 253 -2.27 24.64 -2.99
C VAL A 253 -2.12 25.65 -4.14
N ASP A 254 -1.61 26.85 -3.87
CA ASP A 254 -1.42 27.85 -4.93
C ASP A 254 -0.25 27.51 -5.86
N ALA A 255 0.80 26.87 -5.34
CA ALA A 255 1.99 26.51 -6.13
C ALA A 255 1.80 25.24 -6.99
N ALA A 256 1.08 24.25 -6.50
CA ALA A 256 1.01 22.92 -7.11
C ALA A 256 -0.41 22.46 -7.48
N GLY A 257 -1.44 23.26 -7.12
CA GLY A 257 -2.83 22.94 -7.44
C GLY A 257 -3.25 21.55 -6.94
N PRO A 258 -3.74 20.68 -7.83
CA PRO A 258 -4.18 19.34 -7.44
C PRO A 258 -3.10 18.44 -6.83
N ALA A 259 -1.80 18.71 -7.10
CA ALA A 259 -0.68 17.95 -6.56
C ALA A 259 -0.13 18.54 -5.24
N ALA A 260 -0.89 19.38 -4.55
CA ALA A 260 -0.46 20.09 -3.36
C ALA A 260 0.06 19.17 -2.25
N PHE A 261 -0.62 18.06 -2.01
CA PHE A 261 -0.29 17.14 -0.92
C PHE A 261 1.09 16.49 -1.12
N VAL A 262 1.31 15.83 -2.25
CA VAL A 262 2.61 15.20 -2.50
C VAL A 262 3.73 16.21 -2.69
N THR A 263 3.41 17.43 -3.17
CA THR A 263 4.39 18.53 -3.28
C THR A 263 4.80 19.01 -1.90
N TYR A 264 3.88 19.18 -0.97
CA TYR A 264 4.18 19.50 0.43
C TYR A 264 5.10 18.43 1.06
N ILE A 265 4.75 17.16 0.92
CA ILE A 265 5.58 16.07 1.48
C ILE A 265 6.98 16.08 0.87
N ARG A 266 7.11 16.24 -0.45
CA ARG A 266 8.40 16.32 -1.14
C ARG A 266 9.25 17.50 -0.65
N ALA A 267 8.63 18.66 -0.57
CA ALA A 267 9.32 19.90 -0.29
C ALA A 267 9.68 20.08 1.21
N ILE A 268 8.94 19.47 2.11
CA ILE A 268 9.11 19.59 3.56
C ILE A 268 9.61 18.25 4.14
N LEU A 269 8.75 17.24 4.21
CA LEU A 269 9.05 16.02 4.97
C LEU A 269 10.17 15.19 4.33
N LEU A 270 10.08 14.91 3.03
CA LEU A 270 11.13 14.15 2.33
C LEU A 270 12.46 14.90 2.33
N ARG A 271 12.43 16.22 2.08
CA ARG A 271 13.62 17.06 2.08
C ARG A 271 14.34 17.04 3.43
N ASP A 272 13.58 17.18 4.52
CA ASP A 272 14.15 17.44 5.84
C ASP A 272 14.39 16.13 6.64
N MET A 273 13.55 15.12 6.48
CA MET A 273 13.65 13.82 7.18
C MET A 273 14.39 12.74 6.37
N GLY A 274 14.40 12.84 5.04
CA GLY A 274 15.37 12.14 4.18
C GLY A 274 15.07 10.69 3.81
N ALA A 275 13.84 10.16 3.99
CA ALA A 275 13.48 8.79 3.59
C ALA A 275 13.28 8.65 2.06
N THR A 276 14.27 9.09 1.28
CA THR A 276 14.26 9.03 -0.18
C THR A 276 14.57 7.63 -0.70
N ILE A 277 13.90 7.23 -1.77
CA ILE A 277 14.22 5.97 -2.47
C ILE A 277 15.50 6.13 -3.30
N SER A 278 16.32 5.07 -3.44
CA SER A 278 17.43 5.11 -4.38
C SER A 278 16.97 4.97 -5.83
N PRO A 279 17.66 5.57 -6.81
CA PRO A 279 17.35 5.38 -8.23
C PRO A 279 17.40 3.92 -8.67
N PHE A 280 18.29 3.13 -8.10
CA PHE A 280 18.40 1.70 -8.39
C PHE A 280 17.16 0.93 -7.88
N ASN A 281 16.68 1.23 -6.68
CA ASN A 281 15.45 0.63 -6.17
C ASN A 281 14.23 1.04 -7.02
N ALA A 282 14.12 2.31 -7.40
CA ALA A 282 13.06 2.79 -8.28
C ALA A 282 13.08 2.05 -9.64
N PHE A 283 14.26 1.79 -10.21
CA PHE A 283 14.41 1.00 -11.42
C PHE A 283 13.91 -0.44 -11.25
N LEU A 284 14.27 -1.12 -10.15
CA LEU A 284 13.77 -2.48 -9.86
C LEU A 284 12.25 -2.51 -9.70
N LEU A 285 11.67 -1.51 -9.04
CA LEU A 285 10.22 -1.37 -8.89
C LEU A 285 9.53 -1.10 -10.23
N LEU A 286 10.14 -0.31 -11.11
CA LEU A 286 9.65 -0.12 -12.49
C LEU A 286 9.60 -1.46 -13.26
N GLN A 287 10.64 -2.27 -13.18
CA GLN A 287 10.64 -3.60 -13.81
C GLN A 287 9.53 -4.49 -13.24
N GLY A 288 9.32 -4.47 -11.93
CA GLY A 288 8.20 -5.17 -11.30
C GLY A 288 6.84 -4.65 -11.81
N THR A 289 6.69 -3.34 -11.94
CA THR A 289 5.46 -2.72 -12.44
C THR A 289 5.12 -3.17 -13.86
N GLU A 290 6.10 -3.34 -14.73
CA GLU A 290 5.90 -3.72 -16.14
C GLU A 290 5.23 -5.09 -16.33
N THR A 291 5.28 -5.97 -15.33
CA THR A 291 4.65 -7.29 -15.34
C THR A 291 3.57 -7.44 -14.28
N LEU A 292 3.13 -6.34 -13.67
CA LEU A 292 2.19 -6.38 -12.53
C LEU A 292 0.91 -7.13 -12.87
N SER A 293 0.23 -6.76 -13.96
CA SER A 293 -1.03 -7.40 -14.38
C SER A 293 -0.87 -8.90 -14.59
N LEU A 294 0.18 -9.33 -15.29
CA LEU A 294 0.44 -10.75 -15.59
C LEU A 294 0.69 -11.56 -14.31
N ARG A 295 1.41 -10.98 -13.35
CA ARG A 295 1.69 -11.64 -12.06
C ARG A 295 0.43 -11.74 -11.23
N ILE A 296 -0.32 -10.64 -11.12
CA ILE A 296 -1.55 -10.61 -10.32
C ILE A 296 -2.59 -11.57 -10.87
N ASP A 297 -2.79 -11.66 -12.17
CA ASP A 297 -3.68 -12.66 -12.78
C ASP A 297 -3.30 -14.08 -12.36
N ARG A 298 -2.01 -14.41 -12.38
CA ARG A 298 -1.53 -15.73 -11.96
C ARG A 298 -1.68 -15.96 -10.45
N HIS A 299 -1.40 -14.94 -9.62
CA HIS A 299 -1.64 -15.02 -8.18
C HIS A 299 -3.12 -15.33 -7.89
N VAL A 300 -4.04 -14.60 -8.53
CA VAL A 300 -5.49 -14.78 -8.35
C VAL A 300 -5.95 -16.16 -8.85
N GLU A 301 -5.49 -16.59 -10.02
CA GLU A 301 -5.82 -17.91 -10.56
C GLU A 301 -5.38 -19.04 -9.60
N ASN A 302 -4.15 -18.99 -9.13
CA ASN A 302 -3.63 -19.98 -8.20
C ASN A 302 -4.39 -19.94 -6.86
N THR A 303 -4.66 -18.73 -6.35
CA THR A 303 -5.39 -18.54 -5.09
C THR A 303 -6.77 -19.19 -5.13
N LYS A 304 -7.55 -18.97 -6.20
CA LYS A 304 -8.89 -19.59 -6.35
C LYS A 304 -8.82 -21.12 -6.24
N LYS A 305 -7.83 -21.75 -6.88
CA LYS A 305 -7.64 -23.19 -6.85
C LYS A 305 -7.18 -23.70 -5.47
N VAL A 306 -6.31 -22.95 -4.79
CA VAL A 306 -5.88 -23.26 -3.41
C VAL A 306 -7.03 -23.13 -2.42
N VAL A 307 -7.85 -22.07 -2.53
CA VAL A 307 -9.04 -21.88 -1.71
C VAL A 307 -10.03 -23.04 -1.91
N GLU A 308 -10.29 -23.45 -3.15
CA GLU A 308 -11.13 -24.61 -3.45
C GLU A 308 -10.57 -25.90 -2.84
N TYR A 309 -9.28 -26.15 -3.00
CA TYR A 309 -8.59 -27.32 -2.43
C TYR A 309 -8.71 -27.33 -0.91
N LEU A 310 -8.34 -26.25 -0.23
CA LEU A 310 -8.37 -26.14 1.23
C LEU A 310 -9.80 -26.27 1.79
N SER A 311 -10.79 -25.68 1.13
CA SER A 311 -12.20 -25.74 1.55
C SER A 311 -12.77 -27.16 1.54
N ASN A 312 -12.19 -28.05 0.74
CA ASN A 312 -12.59 -29.45 0.65
C ASN A 312 -11.66 -30.41 1.42
N HIS A 313 -10.58 -29.90 2.02
CA HIS A 313 -9.57 -30.75 2.65
C HIS A 313 -10.01 -31.19 4.07
N PRO A 314 -9.96 -32.49 4.43
CA PRO A 314 -10.46 -33.01 5.69
C PRO A 314 -9.73 -32.50 6.94
N MET A 315 -8.50 -32.00 6.81
CA MET A 315 -7.70 -31.42 7.90
C MET A 315 -7.88 -29.91 8.07
N VAL A 316 -8.72 -29.26 7.27
CA VAL A 316 -9.03 -27.83 7.35
C VAL A 316 -10.35 -27.66 8.10
N GLU A 317 -10.37 -26.75 9.08
CA GLU A 317 -11.57 -26.36 9.82
C GLU A 317 -12.29 -25.21 9.12
N HIS A 318 -11.53 -24.20 8.69
CA HIS A 318 -12.06 -23.00 8.10
C HIS A 318 -11.06 -22.40 7.10
N VAL A 319 -11.58 -21.84 6.01
CA VAL A 319 -10.82 -20.99 5.07
C VAL A 319 -11.40 -19.60 5.13
N ASN A 320 -10.59 -18.64 5.51
CA ASN A 320 -10.98 -17.24 5.60
C ASN A 320 -10.60 -16.51 4.29
N HIS A 321 -11.48 -16.61 3.29
CA HIS A 321 -11.26 -15.97 2.00
C HIS A 321 -12.56 -15.33 1.48
N PRO A 322 -12.56 -14.03 1.09
CA PRO A 322 -13.77 -13.29 0.76
C PRO A 322 -14.47 -13.75 -0.53
N SER A 323 -13.84 -14.57 -1.37
CA SER A 323 -14.51 -15.18 -2.53
C SER A 323 -15.52 -16.27 -2.15
N LEU A 324 -15.48 -16.78 -0.91
CA LEU A 324 -16.41 -17.81 -0.48
C LEU A 324 -17.79 -17.20 -0.21
N PRO A 325 -18.90 -17.80 -0.70
CA PRO A 325 -20.24 -17.23 -0.59
C PRO A 325 -20.75 -17.00 0.84
N ASN A 326 -20.19 -17.73 1.81
CA ASN A 326 -20.53 -17.61 3.23
C ASN A 326 -19.62 -16.63 3.99
N HIS A 327 -18.65 -16.00 3.33
CA HIS A 327 -17.79 -15.01 3.97
C HIS A 327 -18.57 -13.69 4.19
N PRO A 328 -18.40 -13.02 5.34
CA PRO A 328 -19.11 -11.76 5.62
C PRO A 328 -18.92 -10.70 4.54
N ASP A 329 -17.71 -10.60 3.98
CA ASP A 329 -17.34 -9.59 2.99
C ASP A 329 -17.55 -10.04 1.55
N HIS A 330 -18.22 -11.16 1.30
CA HIS A 330 -18.38 -11.68 -0.06
C HIS A 330 -19.01 -10.65 -1.02
N ALA A 331 -20.03 -9.93 -0.58
CA ALA A 331 -20.67 -8.90 -1.39
C ALA A 331 -19.74 -7.72 -1.72
N LEU A 332 -18.90 -7.30 -0.76
CA LEU A 332 -17.89 -6.26 -0.98
C LEU A 332 -16.76 -6.76 -1.87
N TYR A 333 -16.38 -8.04 -1.74
CA TYR A 333 -15.41 -8.66 -2.64
C TYR A 333 -15.89 -8.66 -4.08
N GLU A 334 -17.13 -9.05 -4.35
CA GLU A 334 -17.69 -8.99 -5.70
C GLU A 334 -17.81 -7.56 -6.24
N LYS A 335 -18.11 -6.59 -5.36
CA LYS A 335 -18.20 -5.17 -5.70
C LYS A 335 -16.84 -4.58 -6.08
N TYR A 336 -15.81 -4.79 -5.27
CA TYR A 336 -14.52 -4.12 -5.41
C TYR A 336 -13.47 -4.92 -6.18
N PHE A 337 -13.61 -6.24 -6.23
CA PHE A 337 -12.65 -7.14 -6.85
C PHE A 337 -13.29 -8.07 -7.90
N PRO A 338 -13.93 -7.51 -8.95
CA PRO A 338 -14.64 -8.32 -9.95
C PRO A 338 -13.72 -9.27 -10.72
N ASN A 339 -12.41 -8.98 -10.77
CA ASN A 339 -11.40 -9.83 -11.40
C ASN A 339 -10.73 -10.81 -10.40
N GLY A 340 -11.18 -10.80 -9.15
CA GLY A 340 -10.59 -11.57 -8.07
C GLY A 340 -9.56 -10.78 -7.25
N GLY A 341 -9.05 -11.39 -6.20
CA GLY A 341 -8.11 -10.74 -5.28
C GLY A 341 -7.77 -11.63 -4.09
N ALA A 342 -7.24 -11.01 -3.02
CA ALA A 342 -6.96 -11.66 -1.75
C ALA A 342 -6.03 -12.88 -1.87
N SER A 343 -4.92 -12.75 -2.61
CA SER A 343 -3.91 -13.82 -2.73
C SER A 343 -3.13 -14.06 -1.43
N ILE A 344 -3.39 -13.23 -0.42
CA ILE A 344 -2.91 -13.38 0.95
C ILE A 344 -4.15 -13.60 1.79
N PHE A 345 -4.24 -14.74 2.46
CA PHE A 345 -5.40 -15.10 3.26
C PHE A 345 -5.02 -16.09 4.36
N THR A 346 -5.95 -16.40 5.25
CA THR A 346 -5.74 -17.34 6.35
C THR A 346 -6.62 -18.57 6.21
N PHE A 347 -6.17 -19.66 6.81
CA PHE A 347 -7.00 -20.83 7.07
C PHE A 347 -6.68 -21.42 8.44
N GLU A 348 -7.58 -22.21 8.97
CA GLU A 348 -7.45 -22.89 10.26
C GLU A 348 -7.28 -24.39 10.01
N ILE A 349 -6.18 -24.96 10.48
CA ILE A 349 -5.94 -26.40 10.45
C ILE A 349 -6.63 -27.07 11.63
N LYS A 350 -7.11 -28.30 11.48
CA LYS A 350 -7.62 -29.09 12.62
C LYS A 350 -6.51 -29.38 13.63
N GLY A 351 -6.81 -29.10 14.88
CA GLY A 351 -5.86 -29.20 15.99
C GLY A 351 -5.56 -27.84 16.60
N GLY A 352 -4.31 -27.60 16.98
CA GLY A 352 -3.88 -26.38 17.62
C GLY A 352 -2.60 -25.82 16.99
N GLN A 353 -1.85 -25.07 17.81
CA GLN A 353 -0.58 -24.48 17.40
C GLN A 353 0.46 -25.53 16.98
N GLU A 354 0.48 -26.70 17.65
CA GLU A 354 1.44 -27.76 17.35
C GLU A 354 1.23 -28.30 15.92
N GLU A 355 -0.04 -28.56 15.54
CA GLU A 355 -0.39 -29.01 14.20
C GLU A 355 -0.09 -27.94 13.16
N ALA A 356 -0.37 -26.66 13.45
CA ALA A 356 -0.04 -25.55 12.56
C ALA A 356 1.48 -25.44 12.32
N HIS A 357 2.28 -25.50 13.37
CA HIS A 357 3.74 -25.50 13.25
C HIS A 357 4.25 -26.72 12.48
N LYS A 358 3.75 -27.92 12.80
CA LYS A 358 4.15 -29.14 12.12
C LYS A 358 3.80 -29.12 10.62
N PHE A 359 2.65 -28.55 10.26
CA PHE A 359 2.28 -28.31 8.86
C PHE A 359 3.30 -27.38 8.19
N ILE A 360 3.55 -26.20 8.76
CA ILE A 360 4.45 -25.19 8.20
C ILE A 360 5.87 -25.72 8.02
N ASP A 361 6.41 -26.38 9.04
CA ASP A 361 7.80 -26.86 9.08
C ASP A 361 8.07 -27.98 8.04
N ASN A 362 7.03 -28.60 7.48
CA ASN A 362 7.14 -29.66 6.48
C ASN A 362 6.86 -29.19 5.03
N LEU A 363 6.52 -27.93 4.82
CA LEU A 363 6.43 -27.34 3.48
C LEU A 363 7.83 -27.18 2.87
N LYS A 364 7.93 -27.33 1.55
CA LYS A 364 9.21 -27.27 0.81
C LYS A 364 9.26 -26.14 -0.22
N ILE A 365 8.10 -25.77 -0.77
CA ILE A 365 7.96 -24.69 -1.75
C ILE A 365 7.65 -23.40 -1.02
N PHE A 366 6.70 -23.44 -0.07
CA PHE A 366 6.37 -22.26 0.74
C PHE A 366 7.53 -21.88 1.65
N SER A 367 8.02 -20.66 1.50
CA SER A 367 9.07 -20.14 2.38
C SER A 367 8.45 -19.58 3.67
N LEU A 368 8.95 -20.04 4.82
CA LEU A 368 8.58 -19.49 6.14
C LEU A 368 9.36 -18.20 6.39
N LEU A 369 8.70 -17.06 6.29
CA LEU A 369 9.31 -15.75 6.50
C LEU A 369 8.28 -14.63 6.72
N ALA A 370 8.74 -13.52 7.27
CA ALA A 370 7.91 -12.34 7.54
C ALA A 370 7.77 -11.44 6.28
N ASN A 371 7.26 -11.99 5.19
CA ASN A 371 6.91 -11.24 3.97
C ASN A 371 5.59 -11.76 3.38
N VAL A 372 5.09 -11.08 2.36
CA VAL A 372 3.89 -11.43 1.57
C VAL A 372 4.04 -10.87 0.16
N ALA A 373 3.18 -11.30 -0.76
CA ALA A 373 3.08 -10.69 -2.09
C ALA A 373 4.35 -10.82 -2.95
N ASP A 374 5.06 -11.93 -2.79
CA ASP A 374 6.18 -12.35 -3.63
C ASP A 374 5.69 -13.29 -4.74
N VAL A 375 6.40 -13.36 -5.85
CA VAL A 375 6.14 -14.37 -6.91
C VAL A 375 6.29 -15.80 -6.40
N LYS A 376 7.00 -16.00 -5.28
CA LYS A 376 7.12 -17.28 -4.59
C LYS A 376 6.05 -17.39 -3.49
N SER A 377 5.53 -18.57 -3.29
CA SER A 377 4.58 -18.87 -2.21
C SER A 377 5.25 -18.76 -0.85
N LEU A 378 4.57 -18.08 0.09
CA LEU A 378 5.07 -17.81 1.42
C LEU A 378 4.06 -18.25 2.49
N VAL A 379 4.54 -18.62 3.66
CA VAL A 379 3.73 -19.04 4.80
C VAL A 379 4.25 -18.43 6.09
N ILE A 380 3.33 -18.19 7.04
CA ILE A 380 3.70 -17.80 8.39
C ILE A 380 2.61 -18.20 9.39
N HIS A 381 2.97 -18.36 10.66
CA HIS A 381 2.05 -18.51 11.77
C HIS A 381 1.84 -17.15 12.46
N PRO A 382 0.73 -16.43 12.23
CA PRO A 382 0.58 -15.06 12.69
C PRO A 382 0.72 -14.88 14.20
N ALA A 383 0.06 -15.74 14.99
CA ALA A 383 0.00 -15.63 16.44
C ALA A 383 1.38 -15.65 17.12
N THR A 384 2.34 -16.44 16.60
CA THR A 384 3.68 -16.55 17.20
C THR A 384 4.74 -15.68 16.50
N THR A 385 4.37 -14.88 15.50
CA THR A 385 5.32 -14.11 14.70
C THR A 385 4.86 -12.67 14.47
N THR A 386 4.12 -12.40 13.42
CA THR A 386 3.73 -11.02 13.02
C THR A 386 2.80 -10.33 13.99
N HIS A 387 2.10 -11.06 14.84
CA HIS A 387 1.15 -10.57 15.84
C HIS A 387 1.52 -11.03 17.26
N SER A 388 2.76 -11.46 17.49
CA SER A 388 3.21 -12.03 18.77
C SER A 388 3.24 -11.04 19.95
N GLN A 389 3.12 -9.74 19.68
CA GLN A 389 2.99 -8.70 20.70
C GLN A 389 1.54 -8.52 21.19
N LEU A 390 0.55 -9.09 20.52
CA LEU A 390 -0.85 -9.02 20.93
C LEU A 390 -1.12 -10.04 22.04
N THR A 391 -2.04 -9.70 22.93
CA THR A 391 -2.61 -10.64 23.91
C THR A 391 -3.49 -11.67 23.22
N GLU A 392 -3.81 -12.76 23.90
CA GLU A 392 -4.71 -13.80 23.38
C GLU A 392 -6.10 -13.24 23.05
N GLU A 393 -6.61 -12.30 23.85
CA GLU A 393 -7.90 -11.65 23.62
C GLU A 393 -7.85 -10.77 22.36
N GLU A 394 -6.80 -9.99 22.18
CA GLU A 394 -6.59 -9.16 20.98
C GLU A 394 -6.39 -9.99 19.70
N LEU A 395 -5.69 -11.13 19.79
CA LEU A 395 -5.58 -12.08 18.68
C LEU A 395 -6.94 -12.60 18.26
N LEU A 396 -7.77 -13.01 19.21
CA LEU A 396 -9.10 -13.53 18.93
C LEU A 396 -10.04 -12.44 18.36
N ASP A 397 -9.95 -11.19 18.85
CA ASP A 397 -10.70 -10.06 18.30
C ASP A 397 -10.33 -9.77 16.83
N GLN A 398 -9.09 -10.05 16.45
CA GLN A 398 -8.62 -9.97 15.07
C GLN A 398 -8.85 -11.27 14.27
N GLY A 399 -9.56 -12.26 14.81
CA GLY A 399 -9.84 -13.54 14.16
C GLY A 399 -8.62 -14.45 14.00
N ILE A 400 -7.58 -14.27 14.83
CA ILE A 400 -6.35 -15.08 14.80
C ILE A 400 -6.41 -16.09 15.94
N LYS A 401 -6.55 -17.38 15.62
CA LYS A 401 -6.54 -18.49 16.56
C LYS A 401 -5.18 -19.17 16.61
N PRO A 402 -4.91 -20.03 17.62
CA PRO A 402 -3.65 -20.78 17.70
C PRO A 402 -3.37 -21.70 16.50
N ASN A 403 -4.40 -22.12 15.77
CA ASN A 403 -4.30 -22.96 14.57
C ASN A 403 -4.44 -22.20 13.26
N THR A 404 -4.36 -20.85 13.31
CA THR A 404 -4.42 -20.00 12.11
C THR A 404 -3.09 -19.96 11.38
N ILE A 405 -3.12 -20.23 10.10
CA ILE A 405 -1.96 -20.17 9.18
C ILE A 405 -2.25 -19.13 8.10
N ARG A 406 -1.32 -18.21 7.85
CA ARG A 406 -1.40 -17.26 6.74
C ARG A 406 -0.59 -17.75 5.55
N LEU A 407 -1.22 -17.79 4.39
CA LEU A 407 -0.59 -18.06 3.10
C LEU A 407 -0.48 -16.78 2.27
N SER A 408 0.57 -16.66 1.49
CA SER A 408 0.70 -15.73 0.36
C SER A 408 1.00 -16.58 -0.87
N ILE A 409 0.01 -16.71 -1.74
CA ILE A 409 0.08 -17.63 -2.88
C ILE A 409 0.90 -17.00 -4.00
N GLY A 410 1.91 -17.71 -4.46
CA GLY A 410 2.81 -17.30 -5.51
C GLY A 410 2.34 -17.66 -6.93
N THR A 411 3.27 -17.61 -7.86
CA THR A 411 3.02 -17.82 -9.30
C THR A 411 3.54 -19.16 -9.82
N GLU A 412 3.96 -20.07 -8.93
CA GLU A 412 4.41 -21.41 -9.25
C GLU A 412 3.31 -22.22 -9.96
N HIS A 413 3.65 -23.38 -10.49
CA HIS A 413 2.66 -24.28 -11.06
C HIS A 413 1.69 -24.76 -9.96
N ILE A 414 0.39 -24.69 -10.21
CA ILE A 414 -0.63 -24.96 -9.19
C ILE A 414 -0.55 -26.37 -8.61
N ASP A 415 -0.21 -27.37 -9.44
CA ASP A 415 -0.11 -28.76 -8.98
C ASP A 415 1.03 -28.92 -7.97
N ASP A 416 2.13 -28.16 -8.13
CA ASP A 416 3.25 -28.18 -7.20
C ASP A 416 2.89 -27.49 -5.88
N ILE A 417 2.14 -26.36 -5.94
CA ILE A 417 1.61 -25.68 -4.75
C ILE A 417 0.71 -26.62 -3.94
N ILE A 418 -0.24 -27.29 -4.62
CA ILE A 418 -1.17 -28.22 -3.96
C ILE A 418 -0.43 -29.44 -3.40
N ALA A 419 0.53 -29.99 -4.14
CA ALA A 419 1.34 -31.11 -3.67
C ALA A 419 2.17 -30.78 -2.42
N ASP A 420 2.67 -29.56 -2.32
CA ASP A 420 3.42 -29.08 -1.15
C ASP A 420 2.49 -28.92 0.08
N LEU A 421 1.32 -28.35 -0.10
CA LEU A 421 0.30 -28.27 0.95
C LEU A 421 -0.12 -29.65 1.43
N GLU A 422 -0.35 -30.61 0.53
CA GLU A 422 -0.67 -32.01 0.87
C GLU A 422 0.46 -32.65 1.67
N GLY A 423 1.73 -32.40 1.32
CA GLY A 423 2.90 -32.83 2.08
C GLY A 423 2.91 -32.34 3.52
N GLY A 424 2.53 -31.08 3.74
CA GLY A 424 2.35 -30.50 5.07
C GLY A 424 1.24 -31.21 5.87
N PHE A 425 0.08 -31.46 5.27
CA PHE A 425 -1.02 -32.21 5.90
C PHE A 425 -0.64 -33.66 6.20
N ALA A 426 0.05 -34.34 5.29
CA ALA A 426 0.54 -35.69 5.50
C ALA A 426 1.48 -35.78 6.71
N ALA A 427 2.38 -34.82 6.85
CA ALA A 427 3.27 -34.77 8.01
C ALA A 427 2.49 -34.62 9.32
N VAL A 428 1.46 -33.78 9.38
CA VAL A 428 0.60 -33.66 10.58
C VAL A 428 -0.07 -34.98 10.93
N GLN A 429 -0.53 -35.73 9.93
CA GLN A 429 -1.14 -37.05 10.09
C GLN A 429 -0.14 -38.16 10.43
N GLY A 430 1.16 -37.89 10.41
CA GLY A 430 2.20 -38.91 10.65
C GLY A 430 2.43 -39.89 9.48
N LYS A 431 2.16 -39.42 8.28
CA LYS A 431 2.31 -40.19 7.01
C LYS A 431 3.60 -39.85 6.29
#